data_9977acd322fb55221d1673b9c473e632
#
_entry.id   9977acd322fb55221d1673b9c473e632
#
_cell.length_a   1.000
_cell.length_b   1.000
_cell.length_c   1.000
_cell.angle_alpha   90.00
_cell.angle_beta   90.00
_cell.angle_gamma   90.00
#
_symmetry.space_group_name_H-M   'P 1'
#
loop_
_entity.id
_entity.type
_entity.pdbx_description
1 polymer ?
#
loop_
_entity_poly.entity_id
_entity_poly.type
_entity_poly.pdbx_seq_one_letter_code
_entity_poly.pdbx_strand_id
1 'polypeptide(L)'
;MPRFQSKKLEKEVVLRDPVHEYIHIEDKVILDVLKTKEFQRMRRIKQLGPISYVFPGATHTRFEHNLGVYELTRRICNIFDKKYRSQSPGDGLWNPDNRLLVECAGLLHDVGHGPYSHTFEHLFGTNHEKLGQKIITDPNTEINHALKQVAPNFPELVASVIAKTYPDPQVVKMISSQADADRMDYLERDAYFTGVT
;
A
#
# COMPACT_ATOMS: atom_id res chain seq x y z
N MET A 1 -1.41 22.88 3.80
CA MET A 1 -2.07 21.93 2.88
C MET A 1 -3.39 21.49 3.50
N PRO A 2 -4.43 21.18 2.72
CA PRO A 2 -5.68 20.69 3.29
C PRO A 2 -5.44 19.37 4.01
N ARG A 3 -6.01 19.25 5.19
CA ARG A 3 -5.94 18.03 6.01
C ARG A 3 -6.80 16.95 5.35
N PHE A 4 -6.18 15.86 4.91
CA PHE A 4 -6.92 14.72 4.34
C PHE A 4 -7.58 13.95 5.47
N GLN A 5 -8.90 13.91 5.47
CA GLN A 5 -9.68 13.15 6.46
C GLN A 5 -10.58 12.16 5.75
N SER A 6 -10.48 10.91 6.15
CA SER A 6 -11.50 9.91 5.84
C SER A 6 -12.51 9.84 6.99
N LYS A 7 -13.76 9.48 6.64
CA LYS A 7 -14.72 9.09 7.65
C LYS A 7 -14.19 7.83 8.37
N LYS A 8 -14.09 7.88 9.70
CA LYS A 8 -13.76 6.70 10.50
C LYS A 8 -14.93 5.71 10.46
N LEU A 9 -14.63 4.43 10.54
CA LEU A 9 -15.61 3.38 10.70
C LEU A 9 -16.23 3.45 12.11
N GLU A 10 -17.51 3.16 12.23
CA GLU A 10 -18.19 3.06 13.54
C GLU A 10 -17.61 1.91 14.37
N LYS A 11 -17.22 0.84 13.70
CA LYS A 11 -16.52 -0.29 14.26
C LYS A 11 -15.33 -0.63 13.38
N GLU A 12 -14.17 -0.74 14.00
CA GLU A 12 -12.94 -1.19 13.35
C GLU A 12 -13.12 -2.56 12.71
N VAL A 13 -12.57 -2.73 11.52
CA VAL A 13 -12.45 -4.05 10.87
C VAL A 13 -11.05 -4.58 11.12
N VAL A 14 -10.97 -5.80 11.65
CA VAL A 14 -9.70 -6.45 11.94
C VAL A 14 -9.58 -7.71 11.10
N LEU A 15 -8.48 -7.84 10.37
CA LEU A 15 -8.14 -9.03 9.59
C LEU A 15 -7.00 -9.79 10.28
N ARG A 16 -7.10 -11.14 10.32
CA ARG A 16 -6.01 -11.98 10.83
C ARG A 16 -4.99 -12.21 9.72
N ASP A 17 -3.71 -11.97 10.02
CA ASP A 17 -2.59 -12.19 9.12
C ASP A 17 -1.54 -13.08 9.82
N PRO A 18 -0.94 -14.06 9.13
CA PRO A 18 0.01 -14.99 9.76
C PRO A 18 1.37 -14.33 10.09
N VAL A 19 1.71 -13.22 9.43
CA VAL A 19 2.99 -12.51 9.61
C VAL A 19 2.83 -11.35 10.61
N HIS A 20 1.84 -10.50 10.40
CA HIS A 20 1.64 -9.29 11.21
C HIS A 20 0.58 -9.43 12.31
N GLU A 21 0.06 -10.63 12.54
CA GLU A 21 -0.98 -10.98 13.50
C GLU A 21 -2.34 -10.35 13.18
N TYR A 22 -2.49 -9.05 13.34
CA TYR A 22 -3.73 -8.32 13.12
C TYR A 22 -3.47 -7.08 12.27
N ILE A 23 -4.28 -6.94 11.24
CA ILE A 23 -4.31 -5.77 10.35
C ILE A 23 -5.56 -4.97 10.70
N HIS A 24 -5.36 -3.72 11.08
CA HIS A 24 -6.39 -2.85 11.62
C HIS A 24 -6.87 -1.84 10.58
N ILE A 25 -8.16 -1.87 10.25
CA ILE A 25 -8.78 -0.96 9.29
C ILE A 25 -9.76 -0.06 10.03
N GLU A 26 -9.39 1.20 10.18
CA GLU A 26 -10.15 2.22 10.91
C GLU A 26 -10.85 3.21 9.96
N ASP A 27 -10.27 3.46 8.80
CA ASP A 27 -10.74 4.45 7.83
C ASP A 27 -11.65 3.84 6.77
N LYS A 28 -12.78 4.53 6.52
CA LYS A 28 -13.76 4.08 5.52
C LYS A 28 -13.15 3.96 4.13
N VAL A 29 -12.29 4.89 3.70
CA VAL A 29 -11.65 4.86 2.37
C VAL A 29 -10.80 3.61 2.20
N ILE A 30 -10.05 3.19 3.22
CA ILE A 30 -9.25 1.95 3.18
C ILE A 30 -10.17 0.74 2.97
N LEU A 31 -11.27 0.65 3.72
CA LEU A 31 -12.24 -0.42 3.56
C LEU A 31 -12.92 -0.39 2.18
N ASP A 32 -13.24 0.80 1.66
CA ASP A 32 -13.83 0.95 0.34
C ASP A 32 -12.86 0.53 -0.77
N VAL A 33 -11.57 0.93 -0.68
CA VAL A 33 -10.52 0.48 -1.60
C VAL A 33 -10.35 -1.04 -1.57
N LEU A 34 -10.34 -1.65 -0.38
CA LEU A 34 -10.25 -3.10 -0.25
C LEU A 34 -11.37 -3.85 -0.97
N LYS A 35 -12.56 -3.26 -1.08
CA LYS A 35 -13.73 -3.88 -1.74
C LYS A 35 -13.72 -3.73 -3.26
N THR A 36 -12.88 -2.86 -3.82
CA THR A 36 -12.84 -2.62 -5.26
C THR A 36 -12.40 -3.85 -6.05
N LYS A 37 -12.93 -4.03 -7.24
CA LYS A 37 -12.56 -5.16 -8.12
C LYS A 37 -11.08 -5.14 -8.50
N GLU A 38 -10.51 -3.94 -8.67
CA GLU A 38 -9.08 -3.77 -9.00
C GLU A 38 -8.19 -4.28 -7.86
N PHE A 39 -8.54 -3.98 -6.60
CA PHE A 39 -7.80 -4.49 -5.45
C PHE A 39 -8.08 -5.97 -5.20
N GLN A 40 -9.33 -6.44 -5.28
CA GLN A 40 -9.68 -7.85 -5.11
C GLN A 40 -9.02 -8.77 -6.15
N ARG A 41 -8.68 -8.24 -7.32
CA ARG A 41 -7.89 -8.96 -8.35
C ARG A 41 -6.56 -9.47 -7.79
N MET A 42 -5.94 -8.74 -6.83
CA MET A 42 -4.65 -9.09 -6.25
C MET A 42 -4.65 -10.45 -5.52
N ARG A 43 -5.82 -10.93 -5.06
CA ARG A 43 -5.99 -12.28 -4.48
C ARG A 43 -5.66 -13.43 -5.45
N ARG A 44 -5.62 -13.15 -6.74
CA ARG A 44 -5.35 -14.13 -7.79
C ARG A 44 -3.94 -13.99 -8.39
N ILE A 45 -3.13 -13.10 -7.85
CA ILE A 45 -1.76 -12.85 -8.31
C ILE A 45 -0.82 -13.29 -7.20
N LYS A 46 -0.12 -14.41 -7.42
CA LYS A 46 0.88 -14.92 -6.49
C LYS A 46 2.05 -13.92 -6.36
N GLN A 47 2.50 -13.69 -5.12
CA GLN A 47 3.63 -12.79 -4.84
C GLN A 47 4.89 -13.26 -5.56
N LEU A 48 5.23 -14.52 -5.41
CA LEU A 48 6.45 -15.12 -5.94
C LEU A 48 6.24 -15.86 -7.28
N GLY A 49 5.11 -15.60 -7.98
CA GLY A 49 4.86 -16.19 -9.28
C GLY A 49 4.94 -17.73 -9.28
N PRO A 50 5.81 -18.35 -10.11
CA PRO A 50 5.91 -19.80 -10.22
C PRO A 50 6.74 -20.49 -9.12
N ILE A 51 7.29 -19.74 -8.16
CA ILE A 51 8.16 -20.26 -7.09
C ILE A 51 7.47 -21.37 -6.28
N SER A 52 6.14 -21.37 -6.21
CA SER A 52 5.37 -22.43 -5.53
C SER A 52 5.55 -23.82 -6.13
N TYR A 53 6.10 -23.97 -7.34
CA TYR A 53 6.49 -25.27 -7.87
C TYR A 53 7.74 -25.85 -7.20
N VAL A 54 8.59 -25.01 -6.62
CA VAL A 54 9.79 -25.41 -5.89
C VAL A 54 9.55 -25.33 -4.38
N PHE A 55 8.85 -24.29 -3.93
CA PHE A 55 8.46 -24.06 -2.54
C PHE A 55 6.94 -24.16 -2.41
N PRO A 56 6.37 -25.37 -2.15
CA PRO A 56 4.92 -25.58 -2.18
C PRO A 56 4.14 -24.68 -1.21
N GLY A 57 4.78 -24.25 -0.11
CA GLY A 57 4.21 -23.30 0.85
C GLY A 57 4.09 -21.86 0.34
N ALA A 58 4.82 -21.49 -0.72
CA ALA A 58 4.83 -20.13 -1.28
C ALA A 58 3.56 -19.84 -2.10
N THR A 59 2.41 -19.84 -1.44
CA THR A 59 1.08 -19.67 -2.07
C THR A 59 0.47 -18.30 -1.84
N HIS A 60 1.07 -17.46 -1.00
CA HIS A 60 0.59 -16.12 -0.69
C HIS A 60 0.53 -15.23 -1.93
N THR A 61 -0.38 -14.27 -1.88
CA THR A 61 -0.71 -13.41 -3.01
C THR A 61 -0.30 -11.96 -2.73
N ARG A 62 -0.33 -11.14 -3.77
CA ARG A 62 -0.09 -9.70 -3.60
C ARG A 62 -1.15 -9.01 -2.75
N PHE A 63 -2.31 -9.63 -2.58
CA PHE A 63 -3.35 -9.11 -1.70
C PHE A 63 -2.89 -9.09 -0.23
N GLU A 64 -2.35 -10.19 0.28
CA GLU A 64 -1.85 -10.29 1.66
C GLU A 64 -0.64 -9.39 1.86
N HIS A 65 0.27 -9.34 0.87
CA HIS A 65 1.42 -8.44 0.88
C HIS A 65 0.98 -6.97 0.99
N ASN A 66 0.10 -6.50 0.12
CA ASN A 66 -0.39 -5.12 0.15
C ASN A 66 -1.06 -4.75 1.49
N LEU A 67 -1.77 -5.71 2.10
CA LEU A 67 -2.32 -5.52 3.45
C LEU A 67 -1.24 -5.40 4.52
N GLY A 68 -0.18 -6.21 4.42
CA GLY A 68 0.95 -6.15 5.34
C GLY A 68 1.71 -4.82 5.21
N VAL A 69 1.96 -4.36 3.99
CA VAL A 69 2.57 -3.04 3.74
C VAL A 69 1.72 -1.91 4.32
N TYR A 70 0.41 -1.96 4.13
CA TYR A 70 -0.52 -1.02 4.77
C TYR A 70 -0.38 -1.03 6.30
N GLU A 71 -0.41 -2.20 6.93
CA GLU A 71 -0.31 -2.32 8.38
C GLU A 71 1.03 -1.80 8.91
N LEU A 72 2.14 -2.14 8.27
CA LEU A 72 3.47 -1.61 8.64
C LEU A 72 3.52 -0.09 8.49
N THR A 73 2.99 0.45 7.40
CA THR A 73 2.88 1.91 7.19
C THR A 73 2.08 2.56 8.32
N ARG A 74 0.95 1.98 8.71
CA ARG A 74 0.12 2.45 9.82
C ARG A 74 0.89 2.42 11.15
N ARG A 75 1.65 1.35 11.43
CA ARG A 75 2.49 1.24 12.64
C ARG A 75 3.60 2.28 12.65
N ILE A 76 4.26 2.53 11.52
CA ILE A 76 5.26 3.58 11.38
C ILE A 76 4.64 4.95 11.65
N CYS A 77 3.47 5.25 11.06
CA CYS A 77 2.73 6.48 11.32
C CYS A 77 2.39 6.65 12.80
N ASN A 78 1.97 5.59 13.49
CA ASN A 78 1.70 5.63 14.93
C ASN A 78 2.94 6.01 15.77
N ILE A 79 4.12 5.51 15.38
CA ILE A 79 5.38 5.85 16.04
C ILE A 79 5.73 7.32 15.76
N PHE A 80 5.58 7.75 14.51
CA PHE A 80 5.91 9.12 14.10
C PHE A 80 4.97 10.14 14.72
N ASP A 81 3.67 9.85 14.81
CA ASP A 81 2.69 10.70 15.50
C ASP A 81 3.01 10.90 16.98
N LYS A 82 3.59 9.88 17.64
CA LYS A 82 3.94 9.92 19.05
C LYS A 82 5.29 10.59 19.32
N LYS A 83 6.30 10.35 18.47
CA LYS A 83 7.70 10.69 18.77
C LYS A 83 8.27 11.82 17.92
N TYR A 84 7.77 12.01 16.70
CA TYR A 84 8.42 12.86 15.69
C TYR A 84 7.45 13.85 15.05
N ARG A 85 6.32 14.13 15.69
CA ARG A 85 5.28 15.01 15.17
C ARG A 85 5.79 16.44 15.01
N SER A 86 5.57 17.01 13.83
CA SER A 86 5.87 18.41 13.50
C SER A 86 5.15 19.37 14.46
N GLN A 87 5.90 20.35 14.95
CA GLN A 87 5.42 21.42 15.81
C GLN A 87 5.28 22.75 15.05
N SER A 88 6.02 22.90 13.95
CA SER A 88 6.01 24.09 13.11
C SER A 88 6.30 23.76 11.66
N PRO A 89 5.76 24.53 10.68
CA PRO A 89 6.05 24.31 9.27
C PRO A 89 7.54 24.35 8.98
N GLY A 90 8.06 23.30 8.31
CA GLY A 90 9.46 23.23 7.86
C GLY A 90 10.47 22.78 8.92
N ASP A 91 10.03 22.26 10.06
CA ASP A 91 10.92 21.71 11.11
C ASP A 91 11.54 20.35 10.75
N GLY A 92 11.20 19.80 9.59
CA GLY A 92 11.71 18.53 9.12
C GLY A 92 11.13 17.29 9.83
N LEU A 93 10.14 17.48 10.71
CA LEU A 93 9.46 16.41 11.43
C LEU A 93 8.21 15.93 10.69
N TRP A 94 7.63 14.85 11.20
CA TRP A 94 6.46 14.21 10.61
C TRP A 94 5.21 15.08 10.63
N ASN A 95 4.60 15.29 9.45
CA ASN A 95 3.32 15.93 9.33
C ASN A 95 2.18 14.88 9.35
N PRO A 96 1.36 14.82 10.43
CA PRO A 96 0.25 13.87 10.55
C PRO A 96 -0.80 13.98 9.45
N ASP A 97 -0.88 15.11 8.75
CA ASP A 97 -1.80 15.30 7.64
C ASP A 97 -1.48 14.40 6.43
N ASN A 98 -0.25 13.87 6.37
CA ASN A 98 0.18 12.92 5.35
C ASN A 98 -0.19 11.45 5.68
N ARG A 99 -0.67 11.16 6.89
CA ARG A 99 -0.92 9.79 7.36
C ARG A 99 -1.81 9.01 6.40
N LEU A 100 -3.02 9.50 6.15
CA LEU A 100 -3.98 8.80 5.27
C LEU A 100 -3.44 8.62 3.85
N LEU A 101 -2.69 9.60 3.37
CA LEU A 101 -2.08 9.56 2.03
C LEU A 101 -1.06 8.42 1.92
N VAL A 102 -0.14 8.32 2.88
CA VAL A 102 0.89 7.28 2.84
C VAL A 102 0.31 5.89 3.12
N GLU A 103 -0.71 5.78 3.98
CA GLU A 103 -1.42 4.52 4.22
C GLU A 103 -2.13 4.02 2.94
N CYS A 104 -2.81 4.91 2.20
CA CYS A 104 -3.40 4.57 0.89
C CYS A 104 -2.34 4.20 -0.15
N ALA A 105 -1.22 4.92 -0.17
CA ALA A 105 -0.12 4.62 -1.10
C ALA A 105 0.53 3.27 -0.79
N GLY A 106 0.76 2.95 0.49
CA GLY A 106 1.26 1.63 0.92
C GLY A 106 0.31 0.49 0.54
N LEU A 107 -1.00 0.69 0.70
CA LEU A 107 -2.00 -0.30 0.28
C LEU A 107 -2.02 -0.53 -1.23
N LEU A 108 -1.76 0.51 -2.03
CA LEU A 108 -1.97 0.50 -3.48
C LEU A 108 -0.68 0.42 -4.30
N HIS A 109 0.51 0.39 -3.68
CA HIS A 109 1.79 0.48 -4.39
C HIS A 109 1.94 -0.58 -5.50
N ASP A 110 1.45 -1.78 -5.26
CA ASP A 110 1.56 -2.94 -6.15
C ASP A 110 0.31 -3.22 -6.99
N VAL A 111 -0.73 -2.35 -6.94
CA VAL A 111 -2.01 -2.60 -7.62
C VAL A 111 -1.90 -2.76 -9.14
N GLY A 112 -0.81 -2.29 -9.74
CA GLY A 112 -0.55 -2.41 -11.17
C GLY A 112 0.07 -3.75 -11.62
N HIS A 113 0.46 -4.62 -10.70
CA HIS A 113 1.06 -5.90 -11.08
C HIS A 113 0.09 -6.83 -11.81
N GLY A 114 0.62 -7.52 -12.83
CA GLY A 114 -0.03 -8.63 -13.54
C GLY A 114 0.42 -10.00 -13.01
N PRO A 115 -0.17 -11.09 -13.54
CA PRO A 115 0.30 -12.45 -13.28
C PRO A 115 1.79 -12.59 -13.64
N TYR A 116 2.52 -13.39 -12.84
CA TYR A 116 3.97 -13.60 -13.02
C TYR A 116 4.84 -12.34 -12.92
N SER A 117 4.27 -11.23 -12.42
CA SER A 117 5.00 -10.01 -12.01
C SER A 117 6.03 -9.52 -13.05
N HIS A 118 7.32 -9.54 -12.70
CA HIS A 118 8.39 -9.05 -13.57
C HIS A 118 8.56 -9.82 -14.89
N THR A 119 8.22 -11.12 -14.94
CA THR A 119 8.23 -11.87 -16.19
C THR A 119 7.21 -11.30 -17.18
N PHE A 120 6.02 -10.93 -16.70
CA PHE A 120 5.00 -10.27 -17.51
C PHE A 120 5.49 -8.91 -18.03
N GLU A 121 6.15 -8.14 -17.20
CA GLU A 121 6.71 -6.83 -17.57
C GLU A 121 7.75 -6.96 -18.69
N HIS A 122 8.68 -7.91 -18.56
CA HIS A 122 9.68 -8.17 -19.60
C HIS A 122 9.07 -8.61 -20.92
N LEU A 123 8.06 -9.48 -20.90
CA LEU A 123 7.43 -10.01 -22.12
C LEU A 123 6.58 -8.96 -22.86
N PHE A 124 5.89 -8.09 -22.12
CA PHE A 124 4.92 -7.13 -22.69
C PHE A 124 5.40 -5.69 -22.68
N GLY A 125 6.63 -5.42 -22.22
CA GLY A 125 7.18 -4.06 -22.15
C GLY A 125 6.38 -3.13 -21.21
N THR A 126 5.73 -3.69 -20.19
CA THR A 126 4.92 -2.94 -19.23
C THR A 126 5.73 -2.54 -18.01
N ASN A 127 5.18 -1.66 -17.20
CA ASN A 127 5.75 -1.27 -15.90
C ASN A 127 4.60 -1.19 -14.89
N HIS A 128 4.67 -1.97 -13.82
CA HIS A 128 3.61 -2.05 -12.81
C HIS A 128 3.36 -0.72 -12.09
N GLU A 129 4.42 0.07 -11.80
CA GLU A 129 4.25 1.38 -11.16
C GLU A 129 3.40 2.30 -12.06
N LYS A 130 3.70 2.37 -13.37
CA LYS A 130 2.91 3.18 -14.33
C LYS A 130 1.48 2.66 -14.50
N LEU A 131 1.30 1.34 -14.53
CA LEU A 131 -0.03 0.74 -14.59
C LEU A 131 -0.83 1.01 -13.31
N GLY A 132 -0.18 0.91 -12.14
CA GLY A 132 -0.76 1.25 -10.85
C GLY A 132 -1.23 2.71 -10.80
N GLN A 133 -0.36 3.64 -11.20
CA GLN A 133 -0.72 5.06 -11.31
C GLN A 133 -1.94 5.27 -12.21
N LYS A 134 -1.96 4.61 -13.39
CA LYS A 134 -3.09 4.69 -14.30
C LYS A 134 -4.39 4.13 -13.68
N ILE A 135 -4.33 2.98 -13.00
CA ILE A 135 -5.51 2.41 -12.31
C ILE A 135 -6.02 3.39 -11.23
N ILE A 136 -5.12 3.99 -10.46
CA ILE A 136 -5.47 4.91 -9.37
C ILE A 136 -6.11 6.20 -9.91
N THR A 137 -5.59 6.75 -11.03
CA THR A 137 -6.03 8.05 -11.56
C THR A 137 -7.15 7.96 -12.59
N ASP A 138 -7.41 6.79 -13.20
CA ASP A 138 -8.47 6.64 -14.19
C ASP A 138 -9.86 6.80 -13.53
N PRO A 139 -10.67 7.78 -13.95
CA PRO A 139 -11.98 8.05 -13.38
C PRO A 139 -13.01 6.92 -13.56
N ASN A 140 -12.70 5.88 -14.35
CA ASN A 140 -13.60 4.75 -14.56
C ASN A 140 -13.32 3.59 -13.59
N THR A 141 -12.32 3.67 -12.72
CA THR A 141 -12.00 2.64 -11.74
C THR A 141 -12.73 2.86 -10.42
N GLU A 142 -13.03 1.76 -9.74
CA GLU A 142 -13.64 1.81 -8.41
C GLU A 142 -12.67 2.39 -7.37
N ILE A 143 -11.35 2.14 -7.52
CA ILE A 143 -10.29 2.74 -6.68
C ILE A 143 -10.34 4.26 -6.77
N ASN A 144 -10.38 4.82 -7.99
CA ASN A 144 -10.46 6.28 -8.16
C ASN A 144 -11.71 6.86 -7.48
N HIS A 145 -12.86 6.21 -7.64
CA HIS A 145 -14.09 6.63 -6.99
C HIS A 145 -14.00 6.59 -5.46
N ALA A 146 -13.39 5.54 -4.89
CA ALA A 146 -13.19 5.42 -3.45
C ALA A 146 -12.28 6.54 -2.92
N LEU A 147 -11.14 6.76 -3.58
CA LEU A 147 -10.17 7.78 -3.18
C LEU A 147 -10.72 9.21 -3.30
N LYS A 148 -11.53 9.51 -4.31
CA LYS A 148 -12.18 10.83 -4.48
C LYS A 148 -13.15 11.19 -3.36
N GLN A 149 -13.59 10.23 -2.54
CA GLN A 149 -14.39 10.53 -1.35
C GLN A 149 -13.60 11.30 -0.27
N VAL A 150 -12.26 11.24 -0.31
CA VAL A 150 -11.38 12.02 0.57
C VAL A 150 -11.21 13.44 0.06
N ALA A 151 -10.78 13.59 -1.18
CA ALA A 151 -10.67 14.87 -1.89
C ALA A 151 -10.62 14.65 -3.42
N PRO A 152 -11.06 15.61 -4.25
CA PRO A 152 -11.08 15.46 -5.70
C PRO A 152 -9.73 15.10 -6.33
N ASN A 153 -8.63 15.59 -5.77
CA ASN A 153 -7.24 15.37 -6.24
C ASN A 153 -6.50 14.29 -5.43
N PHE A 154 -7.18 13.58 -4.55
CA PHE A 154 -6.52 12.59 -3.70
C PHE A 154 -5.96 11.39 -4.48
N PRO A 155 -6.59 10.87 -5.56
CA PRO A 155 -6.01 9.85 -6.40
C PRO A 155 -4.66 10.25 -7.01
N GLU A 156 -4.53 11.47 -7.49
CA GLU A 156 -3.30 12.01 -8.10
C GLU A 156 -2.19 12.15 -7.05
N LEU A 157 -2.54 12.52 -5.82
CA LEU A 157 -1.58 12.57 -4.72
C LEU A 157 -1.09 11.18 -4.33
N VAL A 158 -1.97 10.19 -4.20
CA VAL A 158 -1.58 8.78 -3.94
C VAL A 158 -0.67 8.27 -5.07
N ALA A 159 -1.04 8.52 -6.33
CA ALA A 159 -0.22 8.15 -7.47
C ALA A 159 1.16 8.83 -7.45
N SER A 160 1.25 10.10 -7.02
CA SER A 160 2.53 10.83 -6.93
C SER A 160 3.47 10.26 -5.85
N VAL A 161 2.93 9.73 -4.76
CA VAL A 161 3.74 9.03 -3.75
C VAL A 161 4.36 7.77 -4.35
N ILE A 162 3.57 6.95 -5.04
CA ILE A 162 4.03 5.72 -5.71
C ILE A 162 5.03 6.05 -6.82
N ALA A 163 4.79 7.15 -7.56
CA ALA A 163 5.71 7.66 -8.59
C ALA A 163 6.99 8.28 -8.02
N LYS A 164 7.11 8.42 -6.71
CA LYS A 164 8.26 9.05 -6.02
C LYS A 164 8.43 10.54 -6.34
N THR A 165 7.34 11.20 -6.74
CA THR A 165 7.29 12.62 -7.11
C THR A 165 6.59 13.50 -6.09
N TYR A 166 6.04 12.91 -5.02
CA TYR A 166 5.42 13.67 -3.93
C TYR A 166 6.45 14.56 -3.22
N PRO A 167 6.12 15.84 -2.90
CA PRO A 167 7.11 16.79 -2.39
C PRO A 167 7.73 16.45 -1.04
N ASP A 168 7.00 15.71 -0.18
CA ASP A 168 7.53 15.31 1.13
C ASP A 168 8.31 14.00 1.02
N PRO A 169 9.66 14.03 1.18
CA PRO A 169 10.48 12.84 1.04
C PRO A 169 10.27 11.83 2.17
N GLN A 170 9.74 12.21 3.33
CA GLN A 170 9.44 11.27 4.41
C GLN A 170 8.32 10.32 3.98
N VAL A 171 7.27 10.86 3.35
CA VAL A 171 6.14 10.09 2.81
C VAL A 171 6.62 9.09 1.76
N VAL A 172 7.45 9.53 0.82
CA VAL A 172 8.00 8.68 -0.24
C VAL A 172 8.87 7.57 0.34
N LYS A 173 9.76 7.90 1.28
CA LYS A 173 10.70 6.94 1.87
C LYS A 173 10.04 5.88 2.73
N MET A 174 8.85 6.10 3.25
CA MET A 174 8.10 5.07 4.01
C MET A 174 7.74 3.85 3.16
N ILE A 175 7.56 4.02 1.85
CA ILE A 175 7.18 2.94 0.91
C ILE A 175 8.21 2.73 -0.20
N SER A 176 9.27 3.52 -0.28
CA SER A 176 10.29 3.38 -1.32
C SER A 176 11.65 3.85 -0.81
N SER A 177 12.34 3.00 -0.06
CA SER A 177 13.69 3.25 0.45
C SER A 177 14.47 1.96 0.62
N GLN A 178 15.60 1.99 1.35
CA GLN A 178 16.35 0.77 1.67
C GLN A 178 15.72 -0.04 2.82
N ALA A 179 14.95 0.61 3.70
CA ALA A 179 14.25 -0.01 4.82
C ALA A 179 12.85 0.60 4.89
N ASP A 180 12.01 0.22 3.94
CA ASP A 180 10.63 0.67 3.79
C ASP A 180 9.62 -0.41 4.17
N ALA A 181 8.35 -0.03 4.23
CA ALA A 181 7.28 -0.94 4.61
C ALA A 181 7.11 -2.10 3.61
N ASP A 182 7.37 -1.87 2.32
CA ASP A 182 7.33 -2.89 1.28
C ASP A 182 8.35 -3.99 1.56
N ARG A 183 9.64 -3.61 1.74
CA ARG A 183 10.70 -4.57 2.04
C ARG A 183 10.50 -5.29 3.36
N MET A 184 10.06 -4.59 4.40
CA MET A 184 9.80 -5.20 5.70
C MET A 184 8.73 -6.29 5.60
N ASP A 185 7.66 -6.07 4.82
CA ASP A 185 6.64 -7.08 4.65
C ASP A 185 7.13 -8.26 3.83
N TYR A 186 7.65 -8.03 2.59
CA TYR A 186 7.96 -9.17 1.73
C TYR A 186 9.10 -10.03 2.27
N LEU A 187 10.09 -9.46 2.95
CA LEU A 187 11.17 -10.24 3.55
C LEU A 187 10.64 -11.20 4.62
N GLU A 188 9.77 -10.74 5.52
CA GLU A 188 9.16 -11.59 6.54
C GLU A 188 8.14 -12.57 5.94
N ARG A 189 7.30 -12.09 5.04
CA ARG A 189 6.21 -12.88 4.45
C ARG A 189 6.75 -13.98 3.55
N ASP A 190 7.70 -13.68 2.69
CA ASP A 190 8.32 -14.66 1.80
C ASP A 190 9.08 -15.71 2.61
N ALA A 191 9.85 -15.30 3.63
CA ALA A 191 10.52 -16.22 4.54
C ALA A 191 9.52 -17.15 5.24
N TYR A 192 8.43 -16.62 5.78
CA TYR A 192 7.39 -17.41 6.44
C TYR A 192 6.78 -18.46 5.52
N PHE A 193 6.38 -18.06 4.30
CA PHE A 193 5.68 -18.96 3.37
C PHE A 193 6.60 -19.92 2.61
N THR A 194 7.87 -19.58 2.44
CA THR A 194 8.86 -20.48 1.81
C THR A 194 9.54 -21.41 2.82
N GLY A 195 9.50 -21.06 4.11
CA GLY A 195 10.24 -21.76 5.16
C GLY A 195 11.74 -21.49 5.14
N VAL A 196 12.19 -20.41 4.48
CA VAL A 196 13.59 -19.97 4.46
C VAL A 196 13.78 -18.96 5.59
N THR A 197 14.67 -19.27 6.51
CA THR A 197 15.06 -18.40 7.66
C THR A 197 16.39 -17.73 7.43
#